data_efebec3dc410255b516c65e2cb5fa5ed
#
_entry.id   efebec3dc410255b516c65e2cb5fa5ed
#
_cell.length_a   1.000
_cell.length_b   1.000
_cell.length_c   1.000
_cell.angle_alpha   90.00
_cell.angle_beta   90.00
_cell.angle_gamma   90.00
#
_symmetry.space_group_name_H-M   'P 1'
#
loop_
_entity.id
_entity.type
_entity.pdbx_description
1 polymer ?
#
loop_
_entity_poly.entity_id
_entity_poly.type
_entity_poly.pdbx_seq_one_letter_code
_entity_poly.pdbx_strand_id
1 'polypeptide(L)'
;MREFLTRFPFELSNDLKNDICFNEYLPNDIFSVTVGGYKKPFYNCTFNTGYQLEGWKIHVSPYLKDYGKVLNIVTTLMLARKISFKFAYNLSDYLLLSDKNISPSQFGKYITIYPKNDNEFKSILKTLNEKLTNFDGVRVPSDRRYMNSKILSYRFGGFFPQIYMTNDGDMTYKILDGNGLFVSDERKTYFSLPKGISDPFSSYSQSLTTMGDPYLVGETTKRKFEIINIIRRLGTGNIYEGIDKNTKKRVIVKEARLGALPTRENCVWRAWDLKKNELKVLKNKELQELLNLPKYIDYLYIDDSFYIVEEELKGTSLRGLLQNNSLLAHVQSMEDKLDSDKTLLIIWRQILDMITALHTHGYVLNDISDDNFIYDEETKKVSLIDVETIQLQKENKYSKITTNN
;
A
#
# COMPACT_ATOMS: atom_id res chain seq x y z
N MET A 1 7.30 0.91 23.03
CA MET A 1 7.14 0.41 21.64
C MET A 1 6.35 -0.91 21.56
N ARG A 2 6.52 -1.92 22.45
CA ARG A 2 5.71 -3.17 22.43
C ARG A 2 4.21 -2.92 22.60
N GLU A 3 3.79 -1.99 23.45
CA GLU A 3 2.36 -1.65 23.65
C GLU A 3 1.73 -0.92 22.47
N PHE A 4 2.53 -0.19 21.67
CA PHE A 4 2.08 0.54 20.50
C PHE A 4 1.49 -0.35 19.41
N LEU A 5 2.05 -1.55 19.23
CA LEU A 5 1.73 -2.42 18.10
C LEU A 5 0.52 -3.32 18.33
N THR A 6 -0.06 -3.28 19.53
CA THR A 6 -1.21 -4.12 19.91
C THR A 6 -2.56 -3.43 19.85
N ARG A 7 -2.58 -2.09 19.78
CA ARG A 7 -3.82 -1.30 19.77
C ARG A 7 -4.13 -0.75 18.40
N PHE A 8 -5.37 -0.73 18.05
CA PHE A 8 -5.92 -0.17 16.82
C PHE A 8 -6.97 0.90 17.18
N PRO A 9 -6.91 2.12 16.58
CA PRO A 9 -5.77 2.73 15.88
C PRO A 9 -4.66 3.14 16.84
N PHE A 10 -3.43 3.41 16.35
CA PHE A 10 -2.38 4.01 17.15
C PHE A 10 -2.47 5.53 17.07
N GLU A 11 -2.55 6.18 18.23
CA GLU A 11 -2.26 7.61 18.30
C GLU A 11 -0.73 7.78 18.36
N LEU A 12 -0.19 8.56 17.44
CA LEU A 12 1.16 9.07 17.61
C LEU A 12 1.09 10.14 18.69
N SER A 13 1.73 9.90 19.84
CA SER A 13 1.89 10.94 20.86
C SER A 13 2.60 12.15 20.27
N ASN A 14 2.41 13.34 20.83
CA ASN A 14 3.12 14.54 20.38
C ASN A 14 4.65 14.37 20.44
N ASP A 15 5.15 13.50 21.31
CA ASP A 15 6.58 13.14 21.41
C ASP A 15 7.07 12.32 20.20
N LEU A 16 6.19 11.58 19.54
CA LEU A 16 6.49 10.85 18.30
C LEU A 16 6.52 11.75 17.07
N LYS A 17 6.01 12.99 17.16
CA LYS A 17 6.20 14.01 16.12
C LYS A 17 7.66 14.49 16.05
N ASN A 18 8.40 14.36 17.15
CA ASN A 18 9.85 14.59 17.18
C ASN A 18 10.52 13.27 16.81
N ASP A 19 10.73 13.08 15.52
CA ASP A 19 11.46 12.04 14.83
C ASP A 19 12.25 11.07 15.74
N ILE A 20 11.61 9.96 16.14
CA ILE A 20 12.33 8.86 16.81
C ILE A 20 13.32 8.31 15.81
N CYS A 21 14.58 8.65 15.98
CA CYS A 21 15.68 8.10 15.21
C CYS A 21 15.99 6.69 15.69
N PHE A 22 16.34 5.83 14.75
CA PHE A 22 16.76 4.45 15.05
C PHE A 22 18.27 4.37 15.39
N ASN A 23 18.89 5.49 15.83
CA ASN A 23 20.31 5.57 16.12
C ASN A 23 20.81 4.55 17.14
N GLU A 24 20.01 4.23 18.17
CA GLU A 24 20.36 3.24 19.20
C GLU A 24 20.57 1.81 18.64
N TYR A 25 20.08 1.55 17.42
CA TYR A 25 20.24 0.26 16.75
C TYR A 25 21.40 0.26 15.72
N LEU A 26 22.03 1.40 15.51
CA LEU A 26 23.11 1.51 14.53
C LEU A 26 24.47 1.25 15.18
N PRO A 27 25.40 0.60 14.45
CA PRO A 27 26.81 0.53 14.87
C PRO A 27 27.40 1.92 15.08
N ASN A 28 28.19 2.10 16.14
CA ASN A 28 28.74 3.41 16.52
C ASN A 28 29.61 4.09 15.46
N ASP A 29 30.25 3.29 14.62
CA ASP A 29 31.18 3.74 13.59
C ASP A 29 30.55 3.96 12.21
N ILE A 30 29.21 3.72 12.06
CA ILE A 30 28.53 3.77 10.75
C ILE A 30 28.78 5.09 10.01
N PHE A 31 28.73 6.22 10.72
CA PHE A 31 28.84 7.54 10.11
C PHE A 31 30.29 7.96 9.83
N SER A 32 31.27 7.27 10.42
CA SER A 32 32.69 7.53 10.19
C SER A 32 33.29 6.66 9.09
N VAL A 33 32.73 5.47 8.84
CA VAL A 33 33.25 4.52 7.85
C VAL A 33 32.50 4.54 6.51
N THR A 34 31.38 5.23 6.43
CA THR A 34 30.60 5.38 5.20
C THR A 34 30.61 6.83 4.71
N VAL A 35 30.59 7.01 3.39
CA VAL A 35 30.23 8.26 2.76
C VAL A 35 28.73 8.25 2.53
N GLY A 36 28.01 9.25 3.04
CA GLY A 36 26.57 9.24 2.91
C GLY A 36 25.92 10.48 3.50
N GLY A 37 24.61 10.43 3.58
CA GLY A 37 23.81 11.50 4.14
C GLY A 37 22.33 11.20 4.08
N TYR A 38 21.59 11.98 4.83
CA TYR A 38 20.13 11.91 4.84
C TYR A 38 19.54 12.57 3.59
N LYS A 39 18.72 11.79 2.89
CA LYS A 39 17.87 12.27 1.80
C LYS A 39 16.52 11.58 1.94
N LYS A 40 15.55 12.30 2.46
CA LYS A 40 14.21 11.77 2.79
C LYS A 40 13.67 10.87 1.66
N PRO A 41 13.19 9.68 1.95
CA PRO A 41 13.03 9.04 3.28
C PRO A 41 14.20 8.12 3.68
N PHE A 42 15.41 8.34 3.22
CA PHE A 42 16.52 7.42 3.46
C PHE A 42 17.76 8.09 3.99
N TYR A 43 18.48 7.39 4.86
CA TYR A 43 19.89 7.61 5.10
C TYR A 43 20.71 6.69 4.20
N ASN A 44 21.64 7.26 3.43
CA ASN A 44 22.46 6.52 2.47
C ASN A 44 23.85 6.29 3.05
N CYS A 45 24.33 5.05 2.99
CA CYS A 45 25.65 4.61 3.39
C CYS A 45 26.37 4.04 2.17
N THR A 46 27.37 4.74 1.67
CA THR A 46 28.08 4.38 0.46
C THR A 46 29.54 4.10 0.75
N PHE A 47 30.05 3.02 0.19
CA PHE A 47 31.46 2.69 0.18
C PHE A 47 32.06 2.97 -1.19
N ASN A 48 33.26 3.53 -1.21
CA ASN A 48 33.98 3.83 -2.47
C ASN A 48 34.65 2.57 -3.03
N THR A 49 33.87 1.57 -3.43
CA THR A 49 34.34 0.23 -3.83
C THR A 49 34.01 -0.15 -5.27
N GLY A 50 33.90 0.85 -6.16
CA GLY A 50 33.45 0.66 -7.54
C GLY A 50 31.93 0.90 -7.67
N TYR A 51 31.55 1.51 -8.77
CA TYR A 51 30.14 1.86 -9.04
C TYR A 51 29.57 0.92 -10.08
N GLN A 52 28.50 0.21 -9.73
CA GLN A 52 27.58 -0.33 -10.72
C GLN A 52 26.44 0.68 -10.95
N LEU A 53 26.05 0.84 -12.21
CA LEU A 53 24.95 1.73 -12.57
C LEU A 53 23.61 1.04 -12.30
N GLU A 54 23.54 -0.28 -12.51
CA GLU A 54 22.37 -1.14 -12.27
C GLU A 54 22.79 -2.53 -11.78
N GLY A 55 21.82 -3.26 -11.27
CA GLY A 55 22.03 -4.63 -10.78
C GLY A 55 20.90 -5.14 -9.90
N TRP A 56 21.17 -6.27 -9.25
CA TRP A 56 20.26 -6.84 -8.27
C TRP A 56 20.28 -6.05 -6.96
N LYS A 57 19.11 -5.56 -6.54
CA LYS A 57 18.90 -4.92 -5.24
C LYS A 57 18.25 -5.91 -4.29
N ILE A 58 18.63 -5.85 -3.01
CA ILE A 58 17.96 -6.58 -1.95
C ILE A 58 17.19 -5.58 -1.11
N HIS A 59 15.91 -5.89 -0.84
CA HIS A 59 15.09 -5.13 0.09
C HIS A 59 14.82 -5.98 1.33
N VAL A 60 14.98 -5.36 2.50
CA VAL A 60 14.66 -5.96 3.79
C VAL A 60 13.53 -5.16 4.41
N SER A 61 12.40 -5.84 4.66
CA SER A 61 11.11 -5.20 4.93
C SER A 61 10.46 -5.70 6.22
N PRO A 62 11.12 -5.58 7.39
CA PRO A 62 10.58 -6.07 8.66
C PRO A 62 9.37 -5.25 9.13
N TYR A 63 8.53 -5.84 9.98
CA TYR A 63 7.52 -5.08 10.70
C TYR A 63 8.17 -4.06 11.64
N LEU A 64 7.46 -2.95 11.89
CA LEU A 64 7.95 -1.85 12.73
C LEU A 64 8.47 -2.33 14.11
N LYS A 65 7.78 -3.29 14.73
CA LYS A 65 8.18 -3.84 16.04
C LYS A 65 9.59 -4.44 16.08
N ASP A 66 10.06 -4.95 14.92
CA ASP A 66 11.34 -5.62 14.78
C ASP A 66 12.35 -4.80 13.97
N TYR A 67 11.93 -3.62 13.46
CA TYR A 67 12.74 -2.83 12.54
C TYR A 67 14.12 -2.50 13.10
N GLY A 68 14.21 -1.99 14.32
CA GLY A 68 15.51 -1.64 14.93
C GLY A 68 16.45 -2.84 15.04
N LYS A 69 15.95 -4.01 15.49
CA LYS A 69 16.76 -5.23 15.60
C LYS A 69 17.28 -5.70 14.25
N VAL A 70 16.40 -5.71 13.25
CA VAL A 70 16.76 -6.11 11.88
C VAL A 70 17.73 -5.11 11.29
N LEU A 71 17.52 -3.81 11.50
CA LEU A 71 18.42 -2.74 11.06
C LEU A 71 19.83 -2.96 11.62
N ASN A 72 19.98 -3.27 12.91
CA ASN A 72 21.27 -3.58 13.52
C ASN A 72 21.97 -4.77 12.85
N ILE A 73 21.26 -5.89 12.64
CA ILE A 73 21.82 -7.09 11.99
C ILE A 73 22.29 -6.76 10.58
N VAL A 74 21.47 -6.04 9.80
CA VAL A 74 21.78 -5.71 8.41
C VAL A 74 22.96 -4.74 8.34
N THR A 75 22.92 -3.64 9.11
CA THR A 75 23.97 -2.61 9.06
C THR A 75 25.32 -3.17 9.50
N THR A 76 25.37 -3.96 10.57
CA THR A 76 26.60 -4.64 11.01
C THR A 76 27.19 -5.54 9.91
N LEU A 77 26.34 -6.31 9.23
CA LEU A 77 26.80 -7.18 8.13
C LEU A 77 27.29 -6.36 6.93
N MET A 78 26.58 -5.27 6.57
CA MET A 78 26.95 -4.44 5.41
C MET A 78 28.25 -3.67 5.66
N LEU A 79 28.44 -3.13 6.87
CA LEU A 79 29.70 -2.48 7.27
C LEU A 79 30.88 -3.43 7.21
N ALA A 80 30.75 -4.63 7.79
CA ALA A 80 31.82 -5.65 7.78
C ALA A 80 32.24 -6.05 6.36
N ARG A 81 31.29 -6.08 5.40
CA ARG A 81 31.53 -6.45 4.00
C ARG A 81 31.79 -5.25 3.08
N LYS A 82 31.75 -4.02 3.57
CA LYS A 82 31.88 -2.79 2.81
C LYS A 82 30.93 -2.72 1.61
N ILE A 83 29.64 -3.03 1.86
CA ILE A 83 28.57 -3.05 0.86
C ILE A 83 27.70 -1.81 1.06
N SER A 84 27.42 -1.09 -0.02
CA SER A 84 26.58 0.10 0.01
C SER A 84 25.12 -0.26 0.27
N PHE A 85 24.43 0.54 1.08
CA PHE A 85 23.04 0.37 1.44
C PHE A 85 22.39 1.69 1.82
N LYS A 86 21.07 1.69 1.93
CA LYS A 86 20.29 2.80 2.50
C LYS A 86 19.17 2.25 3.37
N PHE A 87 18.68 3.06 4.30
CA PHE A 87 17.61 2.64 5.22
C PHE A 87 16.74 3.82 5.67
N ALA A 88 15.53 3.55 6.10
CA ALA A 88 14.65 4.52 6.76
C ALA A 88 15.28 4.92 8.10
N TYR A 89 15.64 6.21 8.23
CA TYR A 89 16.47 6.68 9.34
C TYR A 89 15.69 6.87 10.64
N ASN A 90 14.44 7.26 10.50
CA ASN A 90 13.55 7.55 11.63
C ASN A 90 12.16 6.96 11.42
N LEU A 91 11.31 7.08 12.44
CA LEU A 91 9.95 6.55 12.42
C LEU A 91 9.11 7.20 11.30
N SER A 92 9.23 8.50 11.08
CA SER A 92 8.51 9.20 10.02
C SER A 92 8.87 8.66 8.64
N ASP A 93 10.14 8.35 8.38
CA ASP A 93 10.58 7.76 7.13
C ASP A 93 10.03 6.34 6.94
N TYR A 94 10.04 5.53 8.01
CA TYR A 94 9.45 4.19 7.99
C TYR A 94 7.95 4.25 7.68
N LEU A 95 7.22 5.15 8.35
CA LEU A 95 5.78 5.33 8.15
C LEU A 95 5.47 5.86 6.75
N LEU A 96 6.26 6.80 6.24
CA LEU A 96 6.12 7.29 4.87
C LEU A 96 6.25 6.15 3.84
N LEU A 97 7.22 5.24 4.03
CA LEU A 97 7.40 4.07 3.16
C LEU A 97 6.32 2.99 3.35
N SER A 98 5.48 3.12 4.37
CA SER A 98 4.33 2.24 4.65
C SER A 98 3.00 2.85 4.22
N ASP A 99 2.99 4.14 3.85
CA ASP A 99 1.76 4.90 3.59
C ASP A 99 1.07 4.45 2.29
N LYS A 100 -0.27 4.50 2.29
CA LYS A 100 -1.08 4.14 1.13
C LYS A 100 -0.83 5.03 -0.09
N ASN A 101 -0.43 6.28 0.14
CA ASN A 101 -0.20 7.27 -0.90
C ASN A 101 1.22 7.26 -1.46
N ILE A 102 2.16 6.50 -0.84
CA ILE A 102 3.49 6.32 -1.42
C ILE A 102 3.37 5.54 -2.73
N SER A 103 4.25 5.82 -3.68
CA SER A 103 4.30 5.01 -4.89
C SER A 103 4.43 3.52 -4.54
N PRO A 104 3.58 2.63 -5.09
CA PRO A 104 3.69 1.19 -4.84
C PRO A 104 5.07 0.61 -5.16
N SER A 105 5.84 1.30 -6.03
CA SER A 105 7.23 0.92 -6.35
C SER A 105 8.21 1.23 -5.22
N GLN A 106 7.83 2.03 -4.23
CA GLN A 106 8.64 2.39 -3.05
C GLN A 106 8.15 1.71 -1.78
N PHE A 107 6.89 1.27 -1.76
CA PHE A 107 6.24 0.70 -0.60
C PHE A 107 7.02 -0.48 0.00
N GLY A 108 7.22 -0.44 1.31
CA GLY A 108 7.86 -1.52 2.07
C GLY A 108 9.38 -1.63 1.91
N LYS A 109 10.04 -0.75 1.15
CA LYS A 109 11.49 -0.80 0.91
C LYS A 109 12.26 -0.07 2.01
N TYR A 110 12.12 -0.54 3.26
CA TYR A 110 12.70 0.13 4.43
C TYR A 110 14.22 0.10 4.46
N ILE A 111 14.84 -0.99 4.02
CA ILE A 111 16.29 -1.12 3.86
C ILE A 111 16.56 -1.62 2.44
N THR A 112 17.46 -0.98 1.73
CA THR A 112 17.89 -1.37 0.37
C THR A 112 19.38 -1.59 0.35
N ILE A 113 19.84 -2.74 -0.15
CA ILE A 113 21.24 -3.14 -0.26
C ILE A 113 21.62 -3.22 -1.72
N TYR A 114 22.83 -2.77 -2.05
CA TYR A 114 23.39 -2.66 -3.39
C TYR A 114 24.62 -3.57 -3.55
N PRO A 115 24.44 -4.87 -3.84
CA PRO A 115 25.56 -5.79 -4.06
C PRO A 115 26.37 -5.38 -5.30
N LYS A 116 27.68 -5.65 -5.29
CA LYS A 116 28.60 -5.27 -6.38
C LYS A 116 28.53 -6.20 -7.60
N ASN A 117 28.04 -7.42 -7.43
CA ASN A 117 27.89 -8.42 -8.48
C ASN A 117 26.95 -9.55 -8.04
N ASP A 118 26.64 -10.47 -8.97
CA ASP A 118 25.71 -11.56 -8.74
C ASP A 118 26.17 -12.55 -7.65
N ASN A 119 27.48 -12.78 -7.51
CA ASN A 119 28.00 -13.67 -6.48
C ASN A 119 27.80 -13.08 -5.08
N GLU A 120 28.11 -11.81 -4.93
CA GLU A 120 27.88 -11.07 -3.70
C GLU A 120 26.38 -10.99 -3.38
N PHE A 121 25.54 -10.70 -4.37
CA PHE A 121 24.08 -10.71 -4.24
C PHE A 121 23.57 -12.04 -3.67
N LYS A 122 23.96 -13.18 -4.26
CA LYS A 122 23.57 -14.51 -3.80
C LYS A 122 24.08 -14.80 -2.38
N SER A 123 25.34 -14.42 -2.10
CA SER A 123 25.97 -14.61 -0.78
C SER A 123 25.27 -13.81 0.32
N ILE A 124 24.91 -12.54 0.04
CA ILE A 124 24.21 -11.69 1.00
C ILE A 124 22.81 -12.25 1.30
N LEU A 125 22.05 -12.59 0.27
CA LEU A 125 20.71 -13.17 0.44
C LEU A 125 20.74 -14.43 1.31
N LYS A 126 21.68 -15.34 1.04
CA LYS A 126 21.86 -16.56 1.84
C LYS A 126 22.14 -16.21 3.30
N THR A 127 23.14 -15.34 3.54
CA THR A 127 23.54 -14.97 4.91
C THR A 127 22.41 -14.25 5.66
N LEU A 128 21.69 -13.34 4.99
CA LEU A 128 20.58 -12.62 5.62
C LEU A 128 19.40 -13.56 5.88
N ASN A 129 19.11 -14.50 4.99
CA ASN A 129 18.03 -15.46 5.20
C ASN A 129 18.28 -16.33 6.45
N GLU A 130 19.51 -16.77 6.66
CA GLU A 130 19.89 -17.51 7.85
C GLU A 130 19.74 -16.68 9.14
N LYS A 131 20.16 -15.40 9.11
CA LYS A 131 20.11 -14.50 10.27
C LYS A 131 18.71 -13.94 10.57
N LEU A 132 17.84 -13.85 9.59
CA LEU A 132 16.53 -13.20 9.68
C LEU A 132 15.34 -14.17 9.62
N THR A 133 15.57 -15.46 9.74
CA THR A 133 14.55 -16.51 9.66
C THR A 133 13.36 -16.30 10.61
N ASN A 134 13.62 -15.74 11.81
CA ASN A 134 12.63 -15.58 12.85
C ASN A 134 11.86 -14.23 12.77
N PHE A 135 12.09 -13.47 11.73
CA PHE A 135 11.43 -12.17 11.56
C PHE A 135 10.38 -12.23 10.46
N ASP A 136 9.27 -11.55 10.72
CA ASP A 136 8.19 -11.33 9.74
C ASP A 136 8.24 -9.91 9.19
N GLY A 137 7.67 -9.71 8.00
CA GLY A 137 7.70 -8.41 7.37
C GLY A 137 6.65 -8.19 6.29
N VAL A 138 6.71 -7.02 5.71
CA VAL A 138 5.78 -6.54 4.70
C VAL A 138 6.17 -7.08 3.33
N ARG A 139 5.18 -7.52 2.55
CA ARG A 139 5.42 -7.88 1.14
C ARG A 139 5.65 -6.62 0.30
N VAL A 140 6.77 -6.58 -0.43
CA VAL A 140 7.07 -5.53 -1.40
C VAL A 140 6.43 -5.89 -2.75
N PRO A 141 5.45 -5.12 -3.25
CA PRO A 141 4.67 -5.51 -4.43
C PRO A 141 5.50 -5.64 -5.73
N SER A 142 6.53 -4.81 -5.86
CA SER A 142 7.38 -4.74 -7.07
C SER A 142 8.50 -5.78 -7.12
N ASP A 143 8.65 -6.57 -6.05
CA ASP A 143 9.80 -7.43 -5.86
C ASP A 143 9.40 -8.90 -5.80
N ARG A 144 10.37 -9.77 -6.05
CA ARG A 144 10.26 -11.20 -5.80
C ARG A 144 10.80 -11.53 -4.42
N ARG A 145 10.05 -12.31 -3.64
CA ARG A 145 10.54 -12.87 -2.37
C ARG A 145 11.70 -13.84 -2.60
N TYR A 146 12.67 -13.81 -1.71
CA TYR A 146 13.74 -14.77 -1.69
C TYR A 146 13.28 -16.05 -0.99
N MET A 147 13.13 -17.13 -1.75
CA MET A 147 12.68 -18.44 -1.23
C MET A 147 11.44 -18.30 -0.32
N ASN A 148 11.51 -18.84 0.89
CA ASN A 148 10.44 -18.76 1.90
C ASN A 148 10.61 -17.60 2.88
N SER A 149 11.52 -16.68 2.62
CA SER A 149 11.73 -15.52 3.50
C SER A 149 10.49 -14.64 3.54
N LYS A 150 10.09 -14.22 4.75
CA LYS A 150 8.97 -13.31 4.93
C LYS A 150 9.37 -11.83 4.90
N ILE A 151 10.67 -11.54 4.81
CA ILE A 151 11.20 -10.19 4.98
C ILE A 151 12.24 -9.80 3.92
N LEU A 152 12.79 -10.77 3.18
CA LEU A 152 13.75 -10.54 2.11
C LEU A 152 13.08 -10.62 0.75
N SER A 153 13.30 -9.59 -0.04
CA SER A 153 12.88 -9.54 -1.44
C SER A 153 13.99 -8.94 -2.31
N TYR A 154 13.87 -9.10 -3.62
CA TYR A 154 14.87 -8.61 -4.56
C TYR A 154 14.24 -8.21 -5.89
N ARG A 155 14.94 -7.30 -6.58
CA ARG A 155 14.61 -6.91 -7.96
C ARG A 155 15.87 -6.44 -8.70
N PHE A 156 15.85 -6.49 -10.02
CA PHE A 156 16.84 -5.84 -10.88
C PHE A 156 16.43 -4.40 -11.19
N GLY A 157 17.39 -3.46 -11.27
CA GLY A 157 17.14 -2.07 -11.64
C GLY A 157 18.31 -1.13 -11.36
N GLY A 158 18.19 0.13 -11.75
CA GLY A 158 19.24 1.16 -11.61
C GLY A 158 19.61 1.43 -10.16
N PHE A 159 20.90 1.46 -9.84
CA PHE A 159 21.41 1.85 -8.52
C PHE A 159 21.46 3.38 -8.40
N PHE A 160 21.81 4.03 -9.49
CA PHE A 160 21.80 5.47 -9.64
C PHE A 160 20.78 5.87 -10.71
N PRO A 161 20.13 7.04 -10.58
CA PRO A 161 19.23 7.54 -11.59
C PRO A 161 20.02 7.93 -12.85
N GLN A 162 19.92 7.12 -13.89
CA GLN A 162 20.41 7.47 -15.22
C GLN A 162 19.25 8.17 -15.95
N ILE A 163 19.31 9.50 -15.97
CA ILE A 163 18.24 10.36 -16.51
C ILE A 163 18.53 10.65 -17.98
N TYR A 164 17.56 10.41 -18.82
CA TYR A 164 17.58 10.73 -20.23
C TYR A 164 16.38 11.63 -20.56
N MET A 165 16.60 12.58 -21.47
CA MET A 165 15.52 13.40 -21.98
C MET A 165 14.97 12.75 -23.26
N THR A 166 13.65 12.60 -23.36
CA THR A 166 12.96 12.13 -24.56
C THR A 166 12.91 13.25 -25.59
N ASN A 167 12.56 12.93 -26.85
CA ASN A 167 12.42 13.93 -27.90
C ASN A 167 11.29 14.94 -27.61
N ASP A 168 10.32 14.56 -26.79
CA ASP A 168 9.20 15.40 -26.35
C ASP A 168 9.53 16.25 -25.10
N GLY A 169 10.77 16.17 -24.61
CA GLY A 169 11.25 16.94 -23.45
C GLY A 169 10.99 16.28 -22.09
N ASP A 170 10.40 15.10 -22.05
CA ASP A 170 10.17 14.36 -20.82
C ASP A 170 11.45 13.69 -20.31
N MET A 171 11.58 13.60 -18.98
CA MET A 171 12.67 12.86 -18.35
C MET A 171 12.28 11.39 -18.12
N THR A 172 13.13 10.48 -18.57
CA THR A 172 12.98 9.05 -18.36
C THR A 172 14.23 8.46 -17.71
N TYR A 173 14.06 7.38 -16.95
CA TYR A 173 15.17 6.61 -16.40
C TYR A 173 15.47 5.42 -17.28
N LYS A 174 16.74 5.14 -17.55
CA LYS A 174 17.15 4.00 -18.36
C LYS A 174 18.12 3.11 -17.61
N ILE A 175 18.14 1.85 -17.97
CA ILE A 175 19.08 0.80 -17.51
C ILE A 175 19.50 -0.01 -18.73
N LEU A 176 20.59 -0.74 -18.62
CA LEU A 176 20.97 -1.72 -19.64
C LEU A 176 20.17 -3.01 -19.45
N ASP A 177 19.69 -3.56 -20.55
CA ASP A 177 19.14 -4.93 -20.58
C ASP A 177 20.28 -5.97 -20.66
N GLY A 178 19.93 -7.28 -20.65
CA GLY A 178 20.92 -8.34 -20.76
C GLY A 178 21.66 -8.42 -22.10
N ASN A 179 21.24 -7.65 -23.11
CA ASN A 179 21.88 -7.53 -24.40
C ASN A 179 22.72 -6.24 -24.54
N GLY A 180 22.81 -5.44 -23.47
CA GLY A 180 23.54 -4.18 -23.45
C GLY A 180 22.79 -3.02 -24.13
N LEU A 181 21.47 -3.13 -24.30
CA LEU A 181 20.64 -2.06 -24.86
C LEU A 181 20.02 -1.21 -23.74
N PHE A 182 19.98 0.11 -23.93
CA PHE A 182 19.27 0.99 -23.01
C PHE A 182 17.75 0.81 -23.14
N VAL A 183 17.13 0.39 -22.05
CA VAL A 183 15.69 0.24 -21.89
C VAL A 183 15.17 1.11 -20.76
N SER A 184 13.89 1.44 -20.75
CA SER A 184 13.28 2.19 -19.65
C SER A 184 13.38 1.41 -18.32
N ASP A 185 13.86 2.06 -17.25
CA ASP A 185 13.76 1.55 -15.88
C ASP A 185 12.33 1.75 -15.39
N GLU A 186 11.39 0.99 -15.95
CA GLU A 186 10.01 1.01 -15.55
C GLU A 186 9.87 0.51 -14.11
N ARG A 187 9.54 1.42 -13.21
CA ARG A 187 9.29 1.10 -11.81
C ARG A 187 7.89 0.49 -11.64
N LYS A 188 7.71 -0.70 -12.24
CA LYS A 188 6.44 -1.44 -12.18
C LYS A 188 6.05 -1.78 -10.75
N THR A 189 4.76 -1.92 -10.53
CA THR A 189 4.18 -2.32 -9.24
C THR A 189 4.12 -3.85 -9.06
N TYR A 190 4.77 -4.57 -9.95
CA TYR A 190 4.92 -6.02 -9.94
C TYR A 190 6.34 -6.38 -10.38
N PHE A 191 6.78 -7.58 -10.04
CA PHE A 191 8.10 -8.07 -10.42
C PHE A 191 8.20 -8.24 -11.95
N SER A 192 9.18 -7.59 -12.53
CA SER A 192 9.49 -7.73 -13.96
C SER A 192 10.99 -7.59 -14.16
N LEU A 193 11.49 -8.26 -15.18
CA LEU A 193 12.91 -8.23 -15.55
C LEU A 193 13.07 -7.61 -16.93
N PRO A 194 14.17 -6.85 -17.18
CA PRO A 194 14.57 -6.45 -18.52
C PRO A 194 14.85 -7.67 -19.39
N LYS A 195 14.73 -7.51 -20.70
CA LYS A 195 15.03 -8.58 -21.66
C LYS A 195 16.47 -9.08 -21.47
N GLY A 196 16.67 -10.39 -21.50
CA GLY A 196 18.01 -11.00 -21.36
C GLY A 196 18.54 -11.07 -19.92
N ILE A 197 17.86 -10.47 -18.93
CA ILE A 197 18.17 -10.69 -17.52
C ILE A 197 17.36 -11.88 -17.01
N SER A 198 18.02 -12.87 -16.49
CA SER A 198 17.40 -14.09 -15.93
C SER A 198 17.37 -14.02 -14.41
N ASP A 199 16.27 -14.46 -13.81
CA ASP A 199 16.16 -14.56 -12.36
C ASP A 199 17.08 -15.69 -11.83
N PRO A 200 18.08 -15.37 -10.98
CA PRO A 200 19.02 -16.35 -10.48
C PRO A 200 18.40 -17.38 -9.52
N PHE A 201 17.16 -17.19 -9.11
CA PHE A 201 16.41 -18.06 -8.21
C PHE A 201 15.08 -18.55 -8.82
N SER A 202 14.95 -18.55 -10.13
CA SER A 202 13.74 -18.99 -10.82
C SER A 202 13.30 -20.40 -10.47
N SER A 203 14.25 -21.31 -10.21
CA SER A 203 13.97 -22.70 -9.79
C SER A 203 13.39 -22.83 -8.37
N TYR A 204 13.59 -21.82 -7.52
CA TYR A 204 13.05 -21.77 -6.15
C TYR A 204 11.80 -20.92 -6.04
N SER A 205 11.44 -20.19 -7.08
CA SER A 205 10.17 -19.50 -7.11
C SER A 205 9.08 -20.57 -7.24
N GLN A 206 8.60 -21.05 -6.10
CA GLN A 206 7.20 -21.41 -6.05
C GLN A 206 6.48 -20.16 -6.54
N SER A 207 5.94 -20.25 -7.75
CA SER A 207 5.03 -19.26 -8.26
C SER A 207 3.93 -19.12 -7.21
N LEU A 208 3.91 -18.02 -6.47
CA LEU A 208 2.74 -17.60 -5.70
C LEU A 208 1.57 -17.30 -6.66
N THR A 209 1.82 -17.19 -7.93
CA THR A 209 0.98 -17.57 -9.04
C THR A 209 1.37 -18.99 -9.43
N THR A 210 1.09 -19.95 -8.57
CA THR A 210 0.79 -21.28 -9.11
C THR A 210 -0.25 -21.01 -10.20
N MET A 211 -0.03 -21.58 -11.38
CA MET A 211 -1.10 -21.94 -12.30
C MET A 211 -2.07 -22.93 -11.62
N GLY A 212 -2.35 -22.74 -10.32
CA GLY A 212 -3.51 -23.20 -9.60
C GLY A 212 -4.67 -22.33 -10.03
N ASP A 213 -5.82 -22.83 -9.93
CA ASP A 213 -7.12 -22.23 -10.25
C ASP A 213 -7.03 -20.68 -10.36
N PRO A 214 -7.28 -20.04 -11.52
CA PRO A 214 -7.16 -18.60 -11.71
C PRO A 214 -8.16 -17.81 -10.85
N TYR A 215 -8.90 -18.49 -10.01
CA TYR A 215 -9.97 -17.94 -9.20
C TYR A 215 -9.58 -17.75 -7.74
N LEU A 216 -9.99 -16.61 -7.19
CA LEU A 216 -10.03 -16.43 -5.75
C LEU A 216 -11.20 -17.24 -5.17
N VAL A 217 -10.97 -17.95 -4.08
CA VAL A 217 -12.02 -18.78 -3.44
C VAL A 217 -12.41 -18.19 -2.11
N GLY A 218 -13.68 -17.83 -1.96
CA GLY A 218 -14.25 -17.28 -0.73
C GLY A 218 -14.20 -18.27 0.43
N GLU A 219 -13.90 -17.78 1.62
CA GLU A 219 -13.78 -18.60 2.84
C GLU A 219 -15.14 -19.15 3.29
N THR A 220 -16.17 -18.32 3.24
CA THR A 220 -17.49 -18.66 3.76
C THR A 220 -18.33 -19.41 2.73
N THR A 221 -18.44 -18.86 1.53
CA THR A 221 -19.38 -19.36 0.50
C THR A 221 -18.75 -20.38 -0.43
N LYS A 222 -17.41 -20.51 -0.41
CA LYS A 222 -16.62 -21.30 -1.37
C LYS A 222 -16.86 -20.90 -2.83
N ARG A 223 -17.42 -19.72 -3.08
CA ARG A 223 -17.59 -19.17 -4.43
C ARG A 223 -16.24 -18.83 -5.05
N LYS A 224 -16.19 -18.90 -6.36
CA LYS A 224 -15.01 -18.56 -7.16
C LYS A 224 -15.16 -17.18 -7.76
N PHE A 225 -14.14 -16.33 -7.55
CA PHE A 225 -14.10 -14.97 -8.07
C PHE A 225 -12.95 -14.84 -9.08
N GLU A 226 -13.27 -14.43 -10.29
CA GLU A 226 -12.29 -14.16 -11.34
C GLU A 226 -11.97 -12.66 -11.34
N ILE A 227 -10.69 -12.31 -11.21
CA ILE A 227 -10.25 -10.92 -11.34
C ILE A 227 -10.15 -10.57 -12.82
N ILE A 228 -10.84 -9.50 -13.24
CA ILE A 228 -10.85 -9.04 -14.64
C ILE A 228 -10.07 -7.74 -14.82
N ASN A 229 -9.97 -6.91 -13.79
CA ASN A 229 -9.28 -5.63 -13.87
C ASN A 229 -8.74 -5.20 -12.49
N ILE A 230 -7.77 -4.28 -12.50
CA ILE A 230 -7.27 -3.62 -11.30
C ILE A 230 -7.71 -2.17 -11.36
N ILE A 231 -8.65 -1.80 -10.49
CA ILE A 231 -9.18 -0.43 -10.40
C ILE A 231 -8.14 0.50 -9.81
N ARG A 232 -7.48 0.07 -8.70
CA ARG A 232 -6.50 0.90 -8.00
C ARG A 232 -5.34 0.06 -7.47
N ARG A 233 -4.12 0.54 -7.66
CA ARG A 233 -2.89 -0.06 -7.13
C ARG A 233 -2.36 0.78 -5.98
N LEU A 234 -2.28 0.18 -4.79
CA LEU A 234 -1.76 0.83 -3.58
C LEU A 234 -0.69 -0.07 -2.95
N GLY A 235 0.24 0.52 -2.21
CA GLY A 235 1.20 -0.24 -1.41
C GLY A 235 0.52 -1.10 -0.35
N THR A 236 -0.51 -0.57 0.27
CA THR A 236 -1.27 -1.23 1.36
C THR A 236 -2.22 -2.33 0.91
N GLY A 237 -2.57 -2.38 -0.38
CA GLY A 237 -3.50 -3.35 -0.98
C GLY A 237 -4.09 -2.79 -2.27
N ASN A 238 -4.54 -3.64 -3.16
CA ASN A 238 -5.16 -3.24 -4.41
C ASN A 238 -6.69 -3.33 -4.32
N ILE A 239 -7.36 -2.62 -5.22
CA ILE A 239 -8.80 -2.75 -5.46
C ILE A 239 -8.97 -3.34 -6.86
N TYR A 240 -9.73 -4.42 -6.94
CA TYR A 240 -9.94 -5.17 -8.17
C TYR A 240 -11.42 -5.20 -8.54
N GLU A 241 -11.65 -5.25 -9.83
CA GLU A 241 -12.92 -5.63 -10.41
C GLU A 241 -12.89 -7.12 -10.73
N GLY A 242 -13.95 -7.84 -10.40
CA GLY A 242 -14.05 -9.27 -10.61
C GLY A 242 -15.44 -9.73 -11.01
N ILE A 243 -15.57 -11.01 -11.29
CA ILE A 243 -16.82 -11.70 -11.59
C ILE A 243 -17.00 -12.87 -10.63
N ASP A 244 -18.11 -12.91 -9.93
CA ASP A 244 -18.56 -14.12 -9.23
C ASP A 244 -18.97 -15.19 -10.26
N LYS A 245 -18.22 -16.27 -10.34
CA LYS A 245 -18.44 -17.34 -11.34
C LYS A 245 -19.74 -18.10 -11.13
N ASN A 246 -20.28 -18.08 -9.90
CA ASN A 246 -21.52 -18.74 -9.57
C ASN A 246 -22.75 -17.94 -10.02
N THR A 247 -22.74 -16.63 -9.77
CA THR A 247 -23.87 -15.74 -10.06
C THR A 247 -23.71 -14.94 -11.37
N LYS A 248 -22.51 -14.93 -11.96
CA LYS A 248 -22.12 -14.13 -13.12
C LYS A 248 -22.22 -12.61 -12.89
N LYS A 249 -22.36 -12.18 -11.64
CA LYS A 249 -22.43 -10.76 -11.28
C LYS A 249 -21.01 -10.19 -11.10
N ARG A 250 -20.89 -8.90 -11.36
CA ARG A 250 -19.69 -8.14 -11.08
C ARG A 250 -19.53 -7.94 -9.58
N VAL A 251 -18.30 -7.93 -9.13
CA VAL A 251 -17.92 -7.77 -7.72
C VAL A 251 -16.71 -6.86 -7.60
N ILE A 252 -16.58 -6.20 -6.46
CA ILE A 252 -15.38 -5.48 -6.07
C ILE A 252 -14.63 -6.33 -5.05
N VAL A 253 -13.31 -6.47 -5.25
CA VAL A 253 -12.42 -7.20 -4.34
C VAL A 253 -11.39 -6.23 -3.79
N LYS A 254 -11.42 -6.00 -2.49
CA LYS A 254 -10.53 -5.06 -1.78
C LYS A 254 -9.47 -5.84 -0.99
N GLU A 255 -8.21 -5.62 -1.32
CA GLU A 255 -7.04 -6.23 -0.67
C GLU A 255 -6.53 -5.36 0.48
N ALA A 256 -6.08 -6.00 1.56
CA ALA A 256 -5.25 -5.37 2.59
C ALA A 256 -4.05 -6.26 2.90
N ARG A 257 -2.83 -5.72 2.75
CA ARG A 257 -1.59 -6.44 3.02
C ARG A 257 -1.26 -6.40 4.51
N LEU A 258 -0.87 -7.56 5.04
CA LEU A 258 -0.44 -7.68 6.43
C LEU A 258 0.81 -6.80 6.68
N GLY A 259 0.80 -6.10 7.80
CA GLY A 259 1.92 -5.24 8.22
C GLY A 259 2.01 -3.88 7.53
N ALA A 260 1.17 -3.61 6.53
CA ALA A 260 1.04 -2.27 5.97
C ALA A 260 0.44 -1.31 7.00
N LEU A 261 1.04 -0.11 7.13
CA LEU A 261 0.73 0.88 8.16
C LEU A 261 0.36 2.22 7.53
N PRO A 262 -0.81 2.34 6.87
CA PRO A 262 -1.25 3.63 6.38
C PRO A 262 -1.35 4.62 7.55
N THR A 263 -0.83 5.81 7.35
CA THR A 263 -0.85 6.89 8.33
C THR A 263 -1.93 7.89 7.93
N ARG A 264 -2.71 8.33 8.91
CA ARG A 264 -3.74 9.36 8.72
C ARG A 264 -3.60 10.37 9.84
N GLU A 265 -3.34 11.62 9.47
CA GLU A 265 -3.11 12.71 10.41
C GLU A 265 -2.11 12.31 11.50
N ASN A 266 -2.53 12.11 12.73
CA ASN A 266 -1.66 11.71 13.85
C ASN A 266 -1.86 10.25 14.28
N CYS A 267 -2.55 9.44 13.46
CA CYS A 267 -2.85 8.05 13.76
C CYS A 267 -2.18 7.10 12.78
N VAL A 268 -1.69 5.99 13.29
CA VAL A 268 -1.18 4.88 12.50
C VAL A 268 -2.19 3.74 12.55
N TRP A 269 -2.62 3.29 11.38
CA TRP A 269 -3.57 2.22 11.22
C TRP A 269 -2.88 1.01 10.61
N ARG A 270 -3.30 -0.20 10.98
CA ARG A 270 -2.92 -1.37 10.22
C ARG A 270 -3.95 -1.60 9.11
N ALA A 271 -3.53 -1.68 7.87
CA ALA A 271 -4.42 -1.88 6.71
C ALA A 271 -5.36 -3.08 6.91
N TRP A 272 -4.84 -4.14 7.50
CA TRP A 272 -5.59 -5.33 7.84
C TRP A 272 -6.73 -5.08 8.84
N ASP A 273 -6.48 -4.26 9.88
CA ASP A 273 -7.49 -3.97 10.90
C ASP A 273 -8.57 -3.04 10.35
N LEU A 274 -8.20 -2.09 9.48
CA LEU A 274 -9.17 -1.27 8.74
C LEU A 274 -10.11 -2.16 7.92
N LYS A 275 -9.57 -3.08 7.13
CA LYS A 275 -10.39 -4.00 6.34
C LYS A 275 -11.24 -4.92 7.20
N LYS A 276 -10.74 -5.39 8.33
CA LYS A 276 -11.56 -6.15 9.29
C LYS A 276 -12.70 -5.31 9.88
N ASN A 277 -12.47 -4.02 10.11
CA ASN A 277 -13.53 -3.11 10.54
C ASN A 277 -14.56 -2.92 9.42
N GLU A 278 -14.13 -2.70 8.18
CA GLU A 278 -15.02 -2.65 7.01
C GLU A 278 -15.90 -3.91 6.92
N LEU A 279 -15.31 -5.10 7.09
CA LEU A 279 -16.06 -6.35 7.12
C LEU A 279 -17.12 -6.39 8.24
N LYS A 280 -16.80 -5.87 9.43
CA LYS A 280 -17.78 -5.79 10.54
C LYS A 280 -18.93 -4.85 10.19
N VAL A 281 -18.63 -3.68 9.60
CA VAL A 281 -19.64 -2.71 9.17
C VAL A 281 -20.54 -3.31 8.10
N LEU A 282 -19.97 -3.91 7.06
CA LEU A 282 -20.72 -4.53 5.98
C LEU A 282 -21.60 -5.73 6.43
N LYS A 283 -21.25 -6.40 7.52
CA LYS A 283 -22.04 -7.48 8.13
C LYS A 283 -23.08 -7.01 9.16
N ASN A 284 -23.00 -5.76 9.58
CA ASN A 284 -23.91 -5.22 10.58
C ASN A 284 -25.26 -4.89 9.94
N LYS A 285 -26.31 -5.60 10.36
CA LYS A 285 -27.68 -5.45 9.82
C LYS A 285 -28.24 -4.05 10.08
N GLU A 286 -28.01 -3.49 11.26
CA GLU A 286 -28.45 -2.13 11.61
C GLU A 286 -27.85 -1.12 10.64
N LEU A 287 -26.53 -1.17 10.39
CA LEU A 287 -25.88 -0.26 9.45
C LEU A 287 -26.30 -0.48 8.00
N GLN A 288 -26.60 -1.72 7.61
CA GLN A 288 -27.16 -2.04 6.29
C GLN A 288 -28.58 -1.47 6.08
N GLU A 289 -29.34 -1.36 7.16
CA GLU A 289 -30.70 -0.75 7.13
C GLU A 289 -30.64 0.78 7.16
N LEU A 290 -29.67 1.34 7.90
CA LEU A 290 -29.50 2.79 8.05
C LEU A 290 -28.85 3.45 6.82
N LEU A 291 -27.97 2.72 6.14
CA LEU A 291 -27.12 3.24 5.07
C LEU A 291 -27.32 2.44 3.79
N ASN A 292 -27.19 3.11 2.66
CA ASN A 292 -27.13 2.42 1.38
C ASN A 292 -25.68 1.95 1.13
N LEU A 293 -25.35 0.74 1.58
CA LEU A 293 -24.02 0.13 1.50
C LEU A 293 -23.97 -0.97 0.44
N PRO A 294 -22.78 -1.26 -0.13
CA PRO A 294 -22.62 -2.46 -0.94
C PRO A 294 -22.87 -3.71 -0.10
N LYS A 295 -23.48 -4.72 -0.72
CA LYS A 295 -23.72 -5.99 -0.03
C LYS A 295 -22.43 -6.77 0.09
N TYR A 296 -22.12 -7.19 1.30
CA TYR A 296 -21.07 -8.15 1.57
C TYR A 296 -21.37 -9.49 0.88
N ILE A 297 -20.36 -10.08 0.22
CA ILE A 297 -20.47 -11.38 -0.43
C ILE A 297 -19.62 -12.42 0.28
N ASP A 298 -18.31 -12.18 0.41
CA ASP A 298 -17.37 -13.09 1.08
C ASP A 298 -16.07 -12.37 1.50
N TYR A 299 -15.20 -13.10 2.19
CA TYR A 299 -13.83 -12.70 2.46
C TYR A 299 -12.90 -13.88 2.19
N LEU A 300 -11.60 -13.60 2.05
CA LEU A 300 -10.58 -14.62 1.87
C LEU A 300 -9.22 -14.16 2.39
N TYR A 301 -8.38 -15.15 2.65
CA TYR A 301 -6.97 -14.94 2.99
C TYR A 301 -6.12 -15.63 1.94
N ILE A 302 -5.22 -14.89 1.31
CA ILE A 302 -4.23 -15.44 0.39
C ILE A 302 -2.88 -14.88 0.78
N ASP A 303 -1.92 -15.75 1.06
CA ASP A 303 -0.59 -15.38 1.54
C ASP A 303 -0.68 -14.40 2.73
N ASP A 304 -0.07 -13.22 2.59
CA ASP A 304 -0.06 -12.18 3.60
C ASP A 304 -1.10 -11.08 3.31
N SER A 305 -2.17 -11.40 2.64
CA SER A 305 -3.24 -10.45 2.30
C SER A 305 -4.60 -10.94 2.75
N PHE A 306 -5.40 -10.01 3.23
CA PHE A 306 -6.81 -10.18 3.54
C PHE A 306 -7.64 -9.48 2.47
N TYR A 307 -8.68 -10.13 2.00
CA TYR A 307 -9.56 -9.60 0.96
C TYR A 307 -11.01 -9.60 1.41
N ILE A 308 -11.75 -8.56 1.03
CA ILE A 308 -13.20 -8.50 1.12
C ILE A 308 -13.76 -8.51 -0.29
N VAL A 309 -14.84 -9.27 -0.49
CA VAL A 309 -15.62 -9.30 -1.72
C VAL A 309 -16.98 -8.69 -1.43
N GLU A 310 -17.33 -7.67 -2.18
CA GLU A 310 -18.61 -6.96 -2.09
C GLU A 310 -19.25 -6.80 -3.48
N GLU A 311 -20.54 -6.49 -3.54
CA GLU A 311 -21.19 -6.22 -4.82
C GLU A 311 -20.65 -4.94 -5.45
N GLU A 312 -20.55 -4.93 -6.78
CA GLU A 312 -20.30 -3.70 -7.50
C GLU A 312 -21.57 -2.86 -7.54
N LEU A 313 -21.47 -1.63 -7.08
CA LEU A 313 -22.57 -0.65 -7.14
C LEU A 313 -22.59 0.03 -8.52
N LYS A 314 -23.78 0.27 -9.04
CA LYS A 314 -23.96 1.11 -10.21
C LYS A 314 -23.83 2.58 -9.84
N GLY A 315 -23.32 3.38 -10.77
CA GLY A 315 -23.21 4.83 -10.61
C GLY A 315 -21.78 5.34 -10.71
N THR A 316 -21.63 6.62 -10.43
CA THR A 316 -20.36 7.34 -10.52
C THR A 316 -20.03 7.97 -9.17
N SER A 317 -18.74 7.97 -8.75
CA SER A 317 -18.33 8.65 -7.53
C SER A 317 -18.58 10.16 -7.66
N LEU A 318 -18.82 10.84 -6.53
CA LEU A 318 -19.02 12.31 -6.56
C LEU A 318 -17.81 13.01 -7.17
N ARG A 319 -16.60 12.54 -6.90
CA ARG A 319 -15.40 13.05 -7.56
C ARG A 319 -15.48 12.88 -9.07
N GLY A 320 -15.90 11.72 -9.54
CA GLY A 320 -16.09 11.45 -10.97
C GLY A 320 -17.13 12.34 -11.61
N LEU A 321 -18.26 12.59 -10.92
CA LEU A 321 -19.29 13.51 -11.38
C LEU A 321 -18.77 14.95 -11.48
N LEU A 322 -17.95 15.39 -10.53
CA LEU A 322 -17.37 16.73 -10.53
C LEU A 322 -16.27 16.91 -11.58
N GLN A 323 -15.45 15.87 -11.82
CA GLN A 323 -14.33 15.92 -12.76
C GLN A 323 -14.74 15.67 -14.21
N ASN A 324 -15.63 14.72 -14.44
CA ASN A 324 -15.98 14.23 -15.79
C ASN A 324 -17.17 14.93 -16.39
N ASN A 325 -17.66 16.02 -15.75
CA ASN A 325 -18.50 16.98 -16.39
C ASN A 325 -19.98 16.82 -16.51
N SER A 326 -20.58 15.89 -15.85
CA SER A 326 -22.03 15.84 -16.01
C SER A 326 -22.76 16.99 -15.28
N LEU A 327 -22.25 17.45 -14.14
CA LEU A 327 -22.99 18.42 -13.31
C LEU A 327 -22.55 19.88 -13.40
N LEU A 328 -21.32 20.18 -13.77
CA LEU A 328 -20.80 21.55 -13.74
C LEU A 328 -20.25 22.07 -15.06
N ALA A 329 -19.75 21.23 -15.95
CA ALA A 329 -19.04 21.69 -17.15
C ALA A 329 -19.87 21.70 -18.44
N HIS A 330 -21.05 21.09 -18.45
CA HIS A 330 -21.97 21.14 -19.61
C HIS A 330 -23.18 22.06 -19.40
N VAL A 331 -23.09 22.98 -18.46
CA VAL A 331 -24.12 24.01 -18.26
C VAL A 331 -24.05 24.99 -19.43
N GLN A 332 -24.85 24.75 -20.47
CA GLN A 332 -24.98 25.65 -21.62
C GLN A 332 -26.18 26.55 -21.53
N SER A 333 -27.12 26.26 -20.61
CA SER A 333 -28.35 27.03 -20.39
C SER A 333 -28.64 27.23 -18.90
N MET A 334 -29.55 28.18 -18.59
CA MET A 334 -30.06 28.35 -17.22
C MET A 334 -30.84 27.14 -16.74
N GLU A 335 -31.47 26.40 -17.62
CA GLU A 335 -32.22 25.18 -17.33
C GLU A 335 -31.30 24.06 -16.92
N ASP A 336 -30.19 23.81 -17.68
CA ASP A 336 -29.15 22.86 -17.33
C ASP A 336 -28.54 23.15 -15.96
N LYS A 337 -28.27 24.41 -15.69
CA LYS A 337 -27.78 24.86 -14.37
C LYS A 337 -28.74 24.51 -13.25
N LEU A 338 -30.03 24.81 -13.44
CA LEU A 338 -31.05 24.54 -12.43
C LEU A 338 -31.19 23.03 -12.15
N ASP A 339 -31.12 22.19 -13.16
CA ASP A 339 -31.19 20.74 -13.01
C ASP A 339 -29.94 20.16 -12.37
N SER A 340 -28.76 20.69 -12.69
CA SER A 340 -27.49 20.36 -11.99
C SER A 340 -27.57 20.75 -10.51
N ASP A 341 -28.04 21.94 -10.19
CA ASP A 341 -28.18 22.42 -8.81
C ASP A 341 -29.18 21.55 -8.02
N LYS A 342 -30.32 21.19 -8.62
CA LYS A 342 -31.30 20.27 -8.01
C LYS A 342 -30.68 18.90 -7.72
N THR A 343 -29.92 18.35 -8.67
CA THR A 343 -29.24 17.07 -8.50
C THR A 343 -28.22 17.11 -7.37
N LEU A 344 -27.41 18.17 -7.29
CA LEU A 344 -26.48 18.40 -6.20
C LEU A 344 -27.19 18.48 -4.84
N LEU A 345 -28.30 19.21 -4.76
CA LEU A 345 -29.09 19.31 -3.53
C LEU A 345 -29.64 17.94 -3.08
N ILE A 346 -30.12 17.13 -4.02
CA ILE A 346 -30.59 15.77 -3.73
C ILE A 346 -29.45 14.90 -3.18
N ILE A 347 -28.26 14.97 -3.78
CA ILE A 347 -27.07 14.24 -3.34
C ILE A 347 -26.68 14.68 -1.92
N TRP A 348 -26.51 15.99 -1.70
CA TRP A 348 -26.13 16.53 -0.39
C TRP A 348 -27.12 16.19 0.71
N ARG A 349 -28.42 16.25 0.42
CA ARG A 349 -29.45 15.87 1.38
C ARG A 349 -29.29 14.40 1.80
N GLN A 350 -29.11 13.49 0.85
CA GLN A 350 -28.94 12.08 1.17
C GLN A 350 -27.66 11.83 1.99
N ILE A 351 -26.56 12.50 1.70
CA ILE A 351 -25.31 12.40 2.48
C ILE A 351 -25.56 12.89 3.92
N LEU A 352 -26.22 14.02 4.10
CA LEU A 352 -26.55 14.57 5.43
C LEU A 352 -27.48 13.63 6.20
N ASP A 353 -28.48 13.06 5.54
CA ASP A 353 -29.40 12.09 6.14
C ASP A 353 -28.63 10.84 6.62
N MET A 354 -27.69 10.32 5.82
CA MET A 354 -26.83 9.19 6.21
C MET A 354 -25.95 9.53 7.42
N ILE A 355 -25.30 10.70 7.42
CA ILE A 355 -24.45 11.13 8.53
C ILE A 355 -25.27 11.32 9.79
N THR A 356 -26.44 11.93 9.68
CA THR A 356 -27.38 12.14 10.79
C THR A 356 -27.84 10.80 11.36
N ALA A 357 -28.20 9.84 10.50
CA ALA A 357 -28.58 8.49 10.91
C ALA A 357 -27.45 7.80 11.69
N LEU A 358 -26.21 7.87 11.19
CA LEU A 358 -25.03 7.33 11.90
C LEU A 358 -24.89 7.96 13.30
N HIS A 359 -24.91 9.27 13.40
CA HIS A 359 -24.74 10.00 14.67
C HIS A 359 -25.88 9.66 15.66
N THR A 360 -27.12 9.60 15.20
CA THR A 360 -28.29 9.26 16.04
C THR A 360 -28.17 7.86 16.62
N HIS A 361 -27.54 6.92 15.91
CA HIS A 361 -27.29 5.54 16.39
C HIS A 361 -25.92 5.39 17.07
N GLY A 362 -25.26 6.50 17.36
CA GLY A 362 -23.99 6.52 18.11
C GLY A 362 -22.77 6.06 17.30
N TYR A 363 -22.83 6.09 15.97
CA TYR A 363 -21.70 5.85 15.09
C TYR A 363 -21.13 7.17 14.56
N VAL A 364 -19.86 7.14 14.16
CA VAL A 364 -19.17 8.23 13.47
C VAL A 364 -18.48 7.70 12.21
N LEU A 365 -18.54 8.50 11.14
CA LEU A 365 -17.79 8.30 9.91
C LEU A 365 -16.58 9.22 9.93
N ASN A 366 -15.37 8.66 10.00
CA ASN A 366 -14.13 9.43 10.12
C ASN A 366 -13.46 9.75 8.76
N ASP A 367 -14.03 9.30 7.65
CA ASP A 367 -13.53 9.57 6.31
C ASP A 367 -14.64 9.99 5.37
N ILE A 368 -14.95 11.28 5.40
CA ILE A 368 -15.92 11.90 4.47
C ILE A 368 -15.13 12.42 3.28
N SER A 369 -15.14 11.65 2.18
CA SER A 369 -14.47 11.97 0.92
C SER A 369 -15.47 11.85 -0.23
N ASP A 370 -15.33 12.69 -1.24
CA ASP A 370 -16.12 12.66 -2.48
C ASP A 370 -15.91 11.36 -3.29
N ASP A 371 -14.80 10.66 -3.09
CA ASP A 371 -14.58 9.32 -3.67
C ASP A 371 -15.41 8.22 -2.99
N ASN A 372 -15.86 8.44 -1.74
CA ASN A 372 -16.55 7.43 -0.94
C ASN A 372 -18.06 7.40 -1.15
N PHE A 373 -18.62 8.30 -1.96
CA PHE A 373 -20.04 8.34 -2.30
C PHE A 373 -20.24 8.06 -3.77
N ILE A 374 -21.09 7.07 -4.07
CA ILE A 374 -21.49 6.68 -5.44
C ILE A 374 -22.90 7.15 -5.67
N TYR A 375 -23.13 7.93 -6.71
CA TYR A 375 -24.45 8.36 -7.15
C TYR A 375 -24.92 7.57 -8.36
N ASP A 376 -26.07 6.93 -8.23
CA ASP A 376 -26.75 6.23 -9.32
C ASP A 376 -27.77 7.18 -9.97
N GLU A 377 -27.53 7.56 -11.21
CA GLU A 377 -28.38 8.49 -11.96
C GLU A 377 -29.76 7.90 -12.31
N GLU A 378 -29.88 6.58 -12.42
CA GLU A 378 -31.15 5.90 -12.73
C GLU A 378 -32.08 5.93 -11.51
N THR A 379 -31.55 5.52 -10.35
CA THR A 379 -32.34 5.39 -9.12
C THR A 379 -32.35 6.67 -8.28
N LYS A 380 -31.51 7.67 -8.62
CA LYS A 380 -31.28 8.92 -7.86
C LYS A 380 -30.82 8.69 -6.42
N LYS A 381 -30.13 7.55 -6.17
CA LYS A 381 -29.66 7.16 -4.84
C LYS A 381 -28.16 7.39 -4.69
N VAL A 382 -27.77 7.82 -3.50
CA VAL A 382 -26.38 7.86 -3.06
C VAL A 382 -26.08 6.63 -2.22
N SER A 383 -24.96 5.98 -2.50
CA SER A 383 -24.43 4.85 -1.73
C SER A 383 -23.09 5.24 -1.12
N LEU A 384 -22.83 4.77 0.10
CA LEU A 384 -21.55 4.97 0.78
C LEU A 384 -20.68 3.72 0.59
N ILE A 385 -19.45 3.92 0.13
CA ILE A 385 -18.40 2.90 0.02
C ILE A 385 -17.23 3.23 0.93
N ASP A 386 -16.28 2.32 1.09
CA ASP A 386 -15.07 2.48 1.91
C ASP A 386 -15.37 2.84 3.37
N VAL A 387 -16.17 1.98 4.00
CA VAL A 387 -16.70 2.17 5.36
C VAL A 387 -15.75 1.71 6.47
N GLU A 388 -14.48 1.53 6.14
CA GLU A 388 -13.45 1.00 7.05
C GLU A 388 -13.21 1.87 8.30
N THR A 389 -13.65 3.15 8.28
CA THR A 389 -13.46 4.12 9.37
C THR A 389 -14.72 4.38 10.20
N ILE A 390 -15.84 3.70 9.93
CA ILE A 390 -17.05 3.78 10.76
C ILE A 390 -16.78 3.12 12.12
N GLN A 391 -17.04 3.84 13.22
CA GLN A 391 -16.83 3.37 14.59
C GLN A 391 -17.95 3.86 15.51
N LEU A 392 -18.18 3.14 16.63
CA LEU A 392 -19.02 3.66 17.70
C LEU A 392 -18.38 4.92 18.31
N GLN A 393 -19.17 5.95 18.54
CA GLN A 393 -18.71 7.23 19.08
C GLN A 393 -17.93 7.07 20.40
N LYS A 394 -18.38 6.20 21.28
CA LYS A 394 -17.69 5.86 22.55
C LYS A 394 -16.32 5.17 22.35
N GLU A 395 -16.09 4.57 21.19
CA GLU A 395 -14.85 3.89 20.82
C GLU A 395 -14.00 4.75 19.89
N ASN A 396 -14.56 5.90 19.44
CA ASN A 396 -13.89 6.78 18.49
C ASN A 396 -12.72 7.51 19.14
N LYS A 397 -11.53 7.19 18.69
CA LYS A 397 -10.28 7.80 19.16
C LYS A 397 -9.91 9.07 18.41
N TYR A 398 -10.61 9.39 17.31
CA TYR A 398 -10.39 10.64 16.57
C TYR A 398 -10.97 11.87 17.28
N SER A 399 -12.00 11.71 18.13
CA SER A 399 -12.68 12.82 18.80
C SER A 399 -11.79 13.67 19.72
N LYS A 400 -10.61 13.19 20.08
CA LYS A 400 -9.63 13.93 20.88
C LYS A 400 -8.76 14.91 20.08
N ILE A 401 -8.79 14.83 18.75
CA ILE A 401 -7.91 15.61 17.86
C ILE A 401 -8.57 16.92 17.43
N THR A 402 -9.90 16.98 17.41
CA THR A 402 -10.66 18.12 16.86
C THR A 402 -11.09 19.17 17.91
N THR A 403 -10.80 18.99 19.19
CA THR A 403 -11.27 19.89 20.27
C THR A 403 -10.23 20.88 20.77
N ASN A 404 -9.07 20.99 20.15
CA ASN A 404 -8.05 21.99 20.49
C ASN A 404 -7.75 22.87 19.26
N ASN A 405 -8.72 23.70 18.87
CA ASN A 405 -8.53 24.93 18.10
C ASN A 405 -9.38 26.03 18.74
#